data_e79fb44bfb52e359509c0dfbe6466559
#
_entry.id   e79fb44bfb52e359509c0dfbe6466559
#
_cell.length_a   1.000
_cell.length_b   1.000
_cell.length_c   1.000
_cell.angle_alpha   90.00
_cell.angle_beta   90.00
_cell.angle_gamma   90.00
#
_symmetry.space_group_name_H-M   'P 1'
#
loop_
_entity.id
_entity.type
_entity.pdbx_description
1 polymer ?
#
loop_
_entity_poly.entity_id
_entity_poly.type
_entity_poly.pdbx_seq_one_letter_code
_entity_poly.pdbx_strand_id
1 'polypeptide(L)'
;MFYGSKFVNRSDNKRGITRKKRKIIMGKYFGTDGFRGEANVVLTVEHAFKVGRYLGWYFGQDHKARIVIGKDTRRSSYMFEYALAAGLTASGADAYLLHVTTTPSVSYVVRTEDFDCGLMISASHNPYYDNGIKVINSEGH
;
A
#
# COMPACT_ATOMS: atom_id res chain seq x y z
N MET A 1 -16.62 -15.50 -7.38
CA MET A 1 -16.88 -16.29 -6.18
C MET A 1 -16.72 -15.37 -4.97
N PHE A 2 -17.84 -14.96 -4.38
CA PHE A 2 -17.87 -14.02 -3.24
C PHE A 2 -17.79 -14.83 -1.96
N TYR A 3 -16.82 -14.54 -1.09
CA TYR A 3 -16.82 -15.09 0.26
C TYR A 3 -17.63 -14.19 1.19
N GLY A 4 -18.65 -14.82 1.79
CA GLY A 4 -19.59 -14.16 2.66
C GLY A 4 -18.98 -13.65 3.96
N SER A 5 -19.39 -12.45 4.33
CA SER A 5 -19.11 -11.79 5.60
C SER A 5 -19.92 -12.43 6.73
N LYS A 6 -19.27 -12.88 7.80
CA LYS A 6 -19.93 -13.06 9.10
C LYS A 6 -19.78 -11.77 9.89
N PHE A 7 -20.90 -11.06 10.07
CA PHE A 7 -21.01 -9.96 11.03
C PHE A 7 -20.96 -10.52 12.45
N VAL A 8 -20.00 -10.07 13.23
CA VAL A 8 -20.03 -10.23 14.69
C VAL A 8 -20.25 -8.86 15.29
N ASN A 9 -21.44 -8.71 15.87
CA ASN A 9 -21.85 -7.57 16.66
C ASN A 9 -20.97 -7.47 17.91
N ARG A 10 -20.37 -6.32 18.18
CA ARG A 10 -19.75 -6.04 19.47
C ARG A 10 -20.15 -4.66 19.96
N SER A 11 -20.86 -4.73 21.10
CA SER A 11 -21.28 -3.66 21.96
C SER A 11 -20.11 -2.80 22.48
N ASP A 12 -20.43 -1.53 22.68
CA ASP A 12 -19.64 -0.44 23.24
C ASP A 12 -18.80 -0.79 24.48
N ASN A 13 -17.53 -0.39 24.45
CA ASN A 13 -16.87 0.02 25.68
C ASN A 13 -15.86 1.16 25.41
N LYS A 14 -16.21 2.37 25.86
CA LYS A 14 -15.36 3.55 25.89
C LYS A 14 -14.26 3.35 26.93
N ARG A 15 -13.03 3.10 26.51
CA ARG A 15 -11.78 3.43 27.24
C ARG A 15 -10.59 3.31 26.29
N GLY A 16 -9.78 4.38 26.21
CA GLY A 16 -8.44 4.53 25.70
C GLY A 16 -8.01 3.51 24.63
N ILE A 17 -8.26 3.79 23.35
CA ILE A 17 -7.81 2.93 22.26
C ILE A 17 -6.32 3.22 22.03
N THR A 18 -5.46 2.48 22.69
CA THR A 18 -4.10 2.27 22.21
C THR A 18 -4.21 1.60 20.83
N ARG A 19 -3.83 2.31 19.78
CA ARG A 19 -3.77 1.83 18.40
C ARG A 19 -2.93 0.55 18.38
N LYS A 20 -3.58 -0.61 18.36
CA LYS A 20 -2.91 -1.90 18.37
C LYS A 20 -2.14 -2.03 17.06
N LYS A 21 -0.79 -1.98 17.11
CA LYS A 21 0.10 -2.16 15.94
C LYS A 21 -0.27 -3.47 15.24
N ARG A 22 -0.91 -3.37 14.07
CA ARG A 22 -1.22 -4.55 13.25
C ARG A 22 0.04 -4.95 12.50
N LYS A 23 0.51 -6.15 12.75
CA LYS A 23 1.64 -6.75 12.02
C LYS A 23 1.12 -7.20 10.65
N ILE A 24 1.63 -6.61 9.57
CA ILE A 24 1.33 -7.06 8.21
C ILE A 24 1.95 -8.44 8.04
N ILE A 25 1.12 -9.47 7.87
CA ILE A 25 1.58 -10.81 7.53
C ILE A 25 1.88 -10.81 6.04
N MET A 26 3.16 -10.71 5.71
CA MET A 26 3.64 -10.71 4.33
C MET A 26 3.56 -12.14 3.76
N GLY A 27 2.72 -12.31 2.76
CA GLY A 27 2.56 -13.58 2.04
C GLY A 27 3.69 -13.86 1.04
N LYS A 28 3.51 -14.92 0.24
CA LYS A 28 4.47 -15.49 -0.74
C LYS A 28 5.17 -14.48 -1.67
N TYR A 29 4.60 -13.30 -1.88
CA TYR A 29 5.07 -12.32 -2.86
C TYR A 29 5.77 -11.09 -2.25
N PHE A 30 5.67 -10.87 -0.94
CA PHE A 30 6.30 -9.75 -0.24
C PHE A 30 7.47 -10.24 0.62
N GLY A 31 8.68 -9.98 0.16
CA GLY A 31 9.90 -10.12 0.97
C GLY A 31 10.15 -8.85 1.82
N THR A 32 11.29 -8.82 2.53
CA THR A 32 11.76 -7.67 3.33
C THR A 32 11.86 -6.38 2.50
N ASP A 33 12.07 -6.52 1.18
CA ASP A 33 12.23 -5.41 0.23
C ASP A 33 10.97 -5.10 -0.61
N GLY A 34 9.81 -5.64 -0.22
CA GLY A 34 8.58 -5.52 -0.98
C GLY A 34 8.44 -6.56 -2.09
N PHE A 35 7.60 -6.28 -3.07
CA PHE A 35 7.41 -7.12 -4.24
C PHE A 35 8.18 -6.52 -5.43
N ARG A 36 9.20 -7.21 -5.91
CA ARG A 36 10.06 -6.79 -7.03
C ARG A 36 10.06 -7.82 -8.14
N GLY A 37 10.25 -7.34 -9.36
CA GLY A 37 10.46 -8.16 -10.54
C GLY A 37 10.36 -7.39 -11.83
N GLU A 38 10.60 -8.08 -12.92
CA GLU A 38 10.45 -7.51 -14.27
C GLU A 38 9.01 -7.04 -14.49
N ALA A 39 8.88 -5.77 -14.90
CA ALA A 39 7.58 -5.13 -15.09
C ALA A 39 6.81 -5.78 -16.25
N ASN A 40 5.54 -6.09 -16.05
CA ASN A 40 4.64 -6.83 -16.93
C ASN A 40 4.98 -8.32 -17.15
N VAL A 41 6.01 -8.84 -16.49
CA VAL A 41 6.36 -10.26 -16.54
C VAL A 41 6.14 -10.89 -15.17
N VAL A 42 6.85 -10.41 -14.16
CA VAL A 42 6.77 -10.88 -12.77
C VAL A 42 5.86 -10.00 -11.94
N LEU A 43 6.05 -8.68 -12.01
CA LEU A 43 5.20 -7.68 -11.38
C LEU A 43 4.29 -7.06 -12.43
N THR A 44 2.99 -7.35 -12.34
CA THR A 44 1.97 -6.89 -13.30
C THR A 44 1.03 -5.86 -12.68
N VAL A 45 0.24 -5.17 -13.52
CA VAL A 45 -0.78 -4.22 -13.06
C VAL A 45 -1.86 -4.90 -12.22
N GLU A 46 -2.18 -6.16 -12.50
CA GLU A 46 -3.14 -6.95 -11.72
C GLU A 46 -2.61 -7.20 -10.31
N HIS A 47 -1.31 -7.45 -10.16
CA HIS A 47 -0.68 -7.55 -8.85
C HIS A 47 -0.77 -6.23 -8.09
N ALA A 48 -0.43 -5.12 -8.73
CA ALA A 48 -0.52 -3.79 -8.12
C ALA A 48 -1.96 -3.44 -7.71
N PHE A 49 -2.94 -3.70 -8.58
CA PHE A 49 -4.35 -3.51 -8.26
C PHE A 49 -4.79 -4.33 -7.05
N LYS A 50 -4.41 -5.62 -6.99
CA LYS A 50 -4.72 -6.49 -5.85
C LYS A 50 -4.06 -6.02 -4.55
N VAL A 51 -2.83 -5.52 -4.61
CA VAL A 51 -2.13 -4.92 -3.46
C VAL A 51 -2.91 -3.71 -2.96
N GLY A 52 -3.32 -2.80 -3.86
CA GLY A 52 -4.16 -1.66 -3.51
C GLY A 52 -5.49 -2.08 -2.88
N ARG A 53 -6.18 -3.06 -3.47
CA ARG A 53 -7.42 -3.62 -2.93
C ARG A 53 -7.24 -4.17 -1.51
N TYR A 54 -6.17 -4.93 -1.29
CA TYR A 54 -5.89 -5.53 0.00
C TYR A 54 -5.57 -4.47 1.06
N LEU A 55 -4.69 -3.52 0.75
CA LEU A 55 -4.29 -2.49 1.71
C LEU A 55 -5.45 -1.54 2.05
N GLY A 56 -6.26 -1.15 1.07
CA GLY A 56 -7.44 -0.34 1.31
C GLY A 56 -8.44 -1.04 2.22
N TRP A 57 -8.66 -2.34 2.02
CA TRP A 57 -9.49 -3.15 2.90
C TRP A 57 -8.85 -3.34 4.29
N TYR A 58 -7.55 -3.66 4.35
CA TYR A 58 -6.85 -3.96 5.59
C TYR A 58 -6.82 -2.76 6.56
N PHE A 59 -6.50 -1.58 6.05
CA PHE A 59 -6.46 -0.36 6.86
C PHE A 59 -7.84 0.28 7.04
N GLY A 60 -8.80 -0.03 6.17
CA GLY A 60 -10.13 0.53 6.17
C GLY A 60 -11.15 -0.15 7.10
N GLN A 61 -10.71 -1.00 8.05
CA GLN A 61 -11.63 -1.76 8.90
C GLN A 61 -12.39 -0.90 9.92
N ASP A 62 -11.75 0.13 10.46
CA ASP A 62 -12.27 0.93 11.55
C ASP A 62 -12.47 2.42 11.18
N HIS A 63 -11.89 2.83 10.07
CA HIS A 63 -11.95 4.20 9.53
C HIS A 63 -11.69 4.19 8.03
N LYS A 64 -11.86 5.33 7.38
CA LYS A 64 -11.48 5.47 5.97
C LYS A 64 -9.97 5.54 5.86
N ALA A 65 -9.37 4.53 5.23
CA ALA A 65 -7.93 4.45 5.09
C ALA A 65 -7.37 5.60 4.22
N ARG A 66 -6.24 6.17 4.64
CA ARG A 66 -5.50 7.20 3.93
C ARG A 66 -4.13 6.65 3.55
N ILE A 67 -3.87 6.49 2.27
CA ILE A 67 -2.65 5.84 1.78
C ILE A 67 -1.99 6.73 0.75
N VAL A 68 -0.69 7.02 0.97
CA VAL A 68 0.12 7.85 0.08
C VAL A 68 0.97 6.98 -0.84
N ILE A 69 1.09 7.37 -2.10
CA ILE A 69 1.86 6.66 -3.13
C ILE A 69 2.92 7.60 -3.69
N GLY A 70 4.17 7.17 -3.66
CA GLY A 70 5.27 7.78 -4.40
C GLY A 70 5.87 6.82 -5.42
N LYS A 71 6.57 7.34 -6.40
CA LYS A 71 7.25 6.54 -7.42
C LYS A 71 8.57 7.16 -7.82
N ASP A 72 9.47 6.32 -8.37
CA ASP A 72 10.66 6.79 -9.06
C ASP A 72 10.36 7.20 -10.52
N THR A 73 11.39 7.52 -11.29
CA THR A 73 11.30 8.00 -12.67
C THR A 73 11.10 6.90 -13.70
N ARG A 74 11.03 5.62 -13.31
CA ARG A 74 10.83 4.51 -14.24
C ARG A 74 9.53 4.66 -15.00
N ARG A 75 9.57 4.38 -16.30
CA ARG A 75 8.38 4.45 -17.15
C ARG A 75 7.27 3.53 -16.67
N SER A 76 7.61 2.33 -16.22
CA SER A 76 6.65 1.35 -15.66
C SER A 76 6.00 1.79 -14.35
N SER A 77 6.59 2.74 -13.63
CA SER A 77 6.04 3.25 -12.38
C SER A 77 4.68 3.93 -12.55
N TYR A 78 4.40 4.51 -13.72
CA TYR A 78 3.11 5.13 -14.02
C TYR A 78 1.95 4.13 -14.00
N MET A 79 2.11 2.98 -14.68
CA MET A 79 1.04 1.97 -14.72
C MET A 79 0.79 1.37 -13.33
N PHE A 80 1.83 1.18 -12.52
CA PHE A 80 1.69 0.67 -11.16
C PHE A 80 1.06 1.68 -10.21
N GLU A 81 1.42 2.97 -10.34
CA GLU A 81 0.79 4.05 -9.57
C GLU A 81 -0.73 4.10 -9.79
N TYR A 82 -1.17 4.08 -11.05
CA TYR A 82 -2.59 4.09 -11.38
C TYR A 82 -3.31 2.80 -10.97
N ALA A 83 -2.67 1.65 -11.12
CA ALA A 83 -3.26 0.37 -10.68
C ALA A 83 -3.43 0.29 -9.16
N LEU A 84 -2.43 0.76 -8.39
CA LEU A 84 -2.52 0.86 -6.93
C LEU A 84 -3.63 1.83 -6.51
N ALA A 85 -3.68 3.02 -7.11
CA ALA A 85 -4.70 4.01 -6.81
C ALA A 85 -6.10 3.48 -7.10
N ALA A 86 -6.29 2.80 -8.24
CA ALA A 86 -7.56 2.16 -8.59
C ALA A 86 -7.96 1.08 -7.57
N GLY A 87 -7.01 0.25 -7.15
CA GLY A 87 -7.25 -0.79 -6.13
C GLY A 87 -7.64 -0.22 -4.77
N LEU A 88 -6.94 0.82 -4.32
CA LEU A 88 -7.21 1.52 -3.06
C LEU A 88 -8.61 2.14 -3.07
N THR A 89 -8.92 2.94 -4.08
CA THR A 89 -10.21 3.62 -4.19
C THR A 89 -11.36 2.66 -4.39
N ALA A 90 -11.17 1.56 -5.12
CA ALA A 90 -12.13 0.48 -5.26
C ALA A 90 -12.42 -0.26 -3.93
N SER A 91 -11.57 -0.11 -2.92
CA SER A 91 -11.79 -0.62 -1.56
C SER A 91 -12.27 0.45 -0.57
N GLY A 92 -12.57 1.66 -1.05
CA GLY A 92 -13.07 2.76 -0.23
C GLY A 92 -11.99 3.59 0.48
N ALA A 93 -10.71 3.34 0.20
CA ALA A 93 -9.61 4.14 0.73
C ALA A 93 -9.39 5.43 -0.06
N ASP A 94 -8.79 6.44 0.57
CA ASP A 94 -8.26 7.61 -0.10
C ASP A 94 -6.82 7.35 -0.56
N ALA A 95 -6.56 7.54 -1.84
CA ALA A 95 -5.22 7.44 -2.43
C ALA A 95 -4.65 8.84 -2.69
N TYR A 96 -3.48 9.12 -2.13
CA TYR A 96 -2.77 10.40 -2.29
C TYR A 96 -1.52 10.17 -3.14
N LEU A 97 -1.40 10.86 -4.25
CA LEU A 97 -0.31 10.67 -5.20
C LEU A 97 0.75 11.77 -5.04
N LEU A 98 1.96 11.40 -4.61
CA LEU A 98 3.11 12.30 -4.60
C LEU A 98 3.81 12.35 -5.97
N HIS A 99 3.44 11.43 -6.87
CA HIS A 99 4.10 11.25 -8.16
C HIS A 99 5.60 10.95 -8.00
N VAL A 100 6.46 11.56 -8.83
CA VAL A 100 7.90 11.30 -8.77
C VAL A 100 8.50 11.91 -7.50
N THR A 101 9.01 11.04 -6.65
CA THR A 101 9.59 11.42 -5.35
C THR A 101 10.61 10.37 -4.89
N THR A 102 11.19 10.56 -3.70
CA THR A 102 12.14 9.62 -3.11
C THR A 102 11.50 8.77 -2.02
N THR A 103 12.09 7.60 -1.74
CA THR A 103 11.62 6.74 -0.62
C THR A 103 11.65 7.47 0.73
N PRO A 104 12.71 8.23 1.10
CA PRO A 104 12.72 9.02 2.33
C PRO A 104 11.59 10.06 2.40
N SER A 105 11.20 10.67 1.27
CA SER A 105 10.08 11.62 1.24
C SER A 105 8.75 10.94 1.57
N VAL A 106 8.49 9.75 0.99
CA VAL A 106 7.28 8.97 1.32
C VAL A 106 7.27 8.60 2.79
N SER A 107 8.40 8.09 3.32
CA SER A 107 8.56 7.74 4.73
C SER A 107 8.31 8.94 5.66
N TYR A 108 8.82 10.11 5.32
CA TYR A 108 8.60 11.34 6.07
C TYR A 108 7.13 11.73 6.10
N VAL A 109 6.47 11.80 4.93
CA VAL A 109 5.06 12.19 4.80
C VAL A 109 4.15 11.23 5.58
N VAL A 110 4.41 9.91 5.49
CA VAL A 110 3.62 8.91 6.24
C VAL A 110 3.65 9.19 7.75
N ARG A 111 4.83 9.54 8.29
CA ARG A 111 4.98 9.79 9.73
C ARG A 111 4.37 11.11 10.20
N THR A 112 4.41 12.14 9.35
CA THR A 112 4.05 13.51 9.75
C THR A 112 2.61 13.90 9.42
N GLU A 113 1.98 13.25 8.43
CA GLU A 113 0.68 13.66 7.88
C GLU A 113 -0.46 12.67 8.17
N ASP A 114 -0.32 11.82 9.17
CA ASP A 114 -1.34 10.86 9.64
C ASP A 114 -1.88 9.93 8.53
N PHE A 115 -0.98 9.35 7.76
CA PHE A 115 -1.30 8.26 6.83
C PHE A 115 -1.25 6.89 7.51
N ASP A 116 -2.09 5.96 7.07
CA ASP A 116 -2.08 4.58 7.56
C ASP A 116 -0.86 3.82 7.06
N CYS A 117 -0.48 4.05 5.80
CA CYS A 117 0.77 3.57 5.23
C CYS A 117 1.16 4.38 3.99
N GLY A 118 2.39 4.17 3.54
CA GLY A 118 2.90 4.65 2.26
C GLY A 118 3.26 3.52 1.32
N LEU A 119 3.17 3.79 0.04
CA LEU A 119 3.62 2.90 -1.02
C LEU A 119 4.71 3.60 -1.82
N MET A 120 5.83 2.92 -2.01
CA MET A 120 6.89 3.42 -2.88
C MET A 120 7.09 2.46 -4.05
N ILE A 121 6.90 2.98 -5.26
CA ILE A 121 7.09 2.25 -6.50
C ILE A 121 8.51 2.51 -6.98
N SER A 122 9.38 1.54 -6.75
CA SER A 122 10.80 1.62 -7.13
C SER A 122 11.48 0.26 -7.02
N ALA A 123 12.39 -0.05 -7.92
CA ALA A 123 13.29 -1.19 -7.82
C ALA A 123 14.71 -0.78 -7.41
N SER A 124 14.88 0.43 -6.84
CA SER A 124 16.18 0.93 -6.38
C SER A 124 17.25 0.92 -7.50
N HIS A 125 18.31 0.15 -7.33
CA HIS A 125 19.43 0.03 -8.27
C HIS A 125 19.25 -1.08 -9.33
N ASN A 126 18.12 -1.78 -9.34
CA ASN A 126 17.85 -2.80 -10.36
C ASN A 126 17.78 -2.18 -11.78
N PRO A 127 17.97 -3.00 -12.84
CA PRO A 127 17.83 -2.55 -14.21
C PRO A 127 16.50 -1.83 -14.48
N TYR A 128 16.46 -1.04 -15.55
CA TYR A 128 15.31 -0.19 -15.89
C TYR A 128 14.02 -0.95 -16.18
N TYR A 129 14.11 -2.20 -16.59
CA TYR A 129 12.96 -3.07 -16.88
C TYR A 129 12.33 -3.70 -15.64
N ASP A 130 13.04 -3.68 -14.49
CA ASP A 130 12.50 -4.09 -13.22
C ASP A 130 11.69 -2.97 -12.57
N ASN A 131 10.77 -3.34 -11.69
CA ASN A 131 10.13 -2.42 -10.76
C ASN A 131 9.79 -3.13 -9.46
N GLY A 132 9.27 -2.39 -8.50
CA GLY A 132 8.91 -2.93 -7.20
C GLY A 132 7.89 -2.06 -6.48
N ILE A 133 7.17 -2.67 -5.56
CA ILE A 133 6.23 -1.98 -4.67
C ILE A 133 6.68 -2.27 -3.23
N LYS A 134 7.03 -1.22 -2.49
CA LYS A 134 7.37 -1.26 -1.07
C LYS A 134 6.23 -0.70 -0.26
N VAL A 135 5.90 -1.36 0.83
CA VAL A 135 4.93 -0.86 1.81
C VAL A 135 5.69 -0.29 3.00
N ILE A 136 5.40 0.97 3.31
CA ILE A 136 6.01 1.73 4.41
C ILE A 136 4.91 1.91 5.46
N ASN A 137 5.16 1.43 6.68
CA ASN A 137 4.19 1.53 7.77
C ASN A 137 4.03 2.97 8.28
N SER A 138 3.08 3.20 9.18
CA SER A 138 2.83 4.53 9.78
C SER A 138 4.00 5.11 10.57
N GLU A 139 5.01 4.30 10.90
CA GLU A 139 6.25 4.75 11.55
C GLU A 139 7.34 5.14 10.54
N GLY A 140 7.09 4.95 9.22
CA GLY A 140 8.01 5.28 8.14
C GLY A 140 9.04 4.17 7.82
N HIS A 141 8.77 2.93 8.19
CA HIS A 141 9.64 1.76 7.96
C HIS A 141 9.02 0.75 7.01
#